data_8cbad4b8a451218e0f5f3fb9b02f8242
#
_entry.id   8cbad4b8a451218e0f5f3fb9b02f8242
#
_cell.length_a   1.000
_cell.length_b   1.000
_cell.length_c   1.000
_cell.angle_alpha   90.00
_cell.angle_beta   90.00
_cell.angle_gamma   90.00
#
_symmetry.space_group_name_H-M   'P 1'
#
loop_
_entity.id
_entity.type
_entity.pdbx_description
1 polymer ?
#
loop_
_entity_poly.entity_id
_entity_poly.type
_entity_poly.pdbx_seq_one_letter_code
_entity_poly.pdbx_strand_id
1 'polypeptide(L)'
;MGGSIFIAMLAAVFLWWFSTGAILLIVRLMENHSRLAKLKVCIFGLPILAVGLWGIWETSSSLTILGSYLAFVSAIFVWGWVELTFLTGVITGPNKSQCPKNIPLFEKFIRAWGTLAYHEVSLLLALGVVICLAYGQENHFGIWTFTVLYFARIFAKLNLFLGVPHVNAEFIPQALSHLKSYFKISKLNWFFSISVTLLT
;
A
#
# COMPACT_ATOMS: atom_id res chain seq x y z
N MET A 1 23.63 -21.53 -6.48
CA MET A 1 22.77 -20.88 -5.48
C MET A 1 22.74 -19.36 -5.63
N GLY A 2 23.85 -18.63 -5.84
CA GLY A 2 23.83 -17.16 -5.95
C GLY A 2 22.97 -16.59 -7.09
N GLY A 3 22.94 -17.24 -8.26
CA GLY A 3 22.17 -16.76 -9.41
C GLY A 3 20.64 -16.78 -9.21
N SER A 4 20.11 -17.75 -8.47
CA SER A 4 18.67 -17.85 -8.21
C SER A 4 18.17 -16.77 -7.23
N ILE A 5 18.98 -16.42 -6.23
CA ILE A 5 18.66 -15.35 -5.28
C ILE A 5 18.65 -13.98 -5.99
N PHE A 6 19.66 -13.73 -6.84
CA PHE A 6 19.75 -12.49 -7.60
C PHE A 6 18.54 -12.30 -8.55
N ILE A 7 18.13 -13.38 -9.24
CA ILE A 7 16.94 -13.37 -10.11
C ILE A 7 15.69 -13.08 -9.27
N ALA A 8 15.53 -13.68 -8.10
CA ALA A 8 14.40 -13.45 -7.21
C ALA A 8 14.32 -11.97 -6.75
N MET A 9 15.46 -11.38 -6.38
CA MET A 9 15.55 -9.98 -5.99
C MET A 9 15.18 -9.05 -7.15
N LEU A 10 15.71 -9.28 -8.35
CA LEU A 10 15.37 -8.49 -9.54
C LEU A 10 13.91 -8.63 -9.91
N ALA A 11 13.35 -9.83 -9.86
CA ALA A 11 11.94 -10.07 -10.13
C ALA A 11 11.04 -9.34 -9.12
N ALA A 12 11.36 -9.41 -7.82
CA ALA A 12 10.60 -8.73 -6.78
C ALA A 12 10.62 -7.20 -6.96
N VAL A 13 11.78 -6.61 -7.20
CA VAL A 13 11.93 -5.16 -7.44
C VAL A 13 11.19 -4.75 -8.71
N PHE A 14 11.33 -5.51 -9.80
CA PHE A 14 10.66 -5.22 -11.07
C PHE A 14 9.14 -5.29 -10.93
N LEU A 15 8.60 -6.36 -10.34
CA LEU A 15 7.17 -6.55 -10.17
C LEU A 15 6.56 -5.47 -9.28
N TRP A 16 7.25 -5.12 -8.19
CA TRP A 16 6.81 -4.03 -7.32
C TRP A 16 6.82 -2.68 -8.04
N TRP A 17 7.89 -2.35 -8.74
CA TRP A 17 8.00 -1.11 -9.51
C TRP A 17 6.97 -1.04 -10.62
N PHE A 18 6.80 -2.12 -11.39
CA PHE A 18 5.83 -2.20 -12.49
C PHE A 18 4.39 -2.05 -11.98
N SER A 19 4.02 -2.79 -10.92
CA SER A 19 2.67 -2.71 -10.34
C SER A 19 2.36 -1.31 -9.81
N THR A 20 3.31 -0.70 -9.11
CA THR A 20 3.19 0.68 -8.63
C THR A 20 3.02 1.66 -9.78
N GLY A 21 3.84 1.54 -10.83
CA GLY A 21 3.75 2.37 -12.03
C GLY A 21 2.40 2.22 -12.76
N ALA A 22 1.89 0.99 -12.89
CA ALA A 22 0.59 0.71 -13.49
C ALA A 22 -0.55 1.36 -12.68
N ILE A 23 -0.53 1.23 -11.35
CA ILE A 23 -1.53 1.87 -10.48
C ILE A 23 -1.48 3.39 -10.64
N LEU A 24 -0.29 3.99 -10.55
CA LEU A 24 -0.13 5.45 -10.69
C LEU A 24 -0.57 5.94 -12.07
N LEU A 25 -0.32 5.19 -13.13
CA LEU A 25 -0.81 5.50 -14.46
C LEU A 25 -2.34 5.54 -14.52
N ILE A 26 -3.00 4.50 -13.99
CA ILE A 26 -4.47 4.45 -13.92
C ILE A 26 -5.02 5.63 -13.11
N VAL A 27 -4.43 5.91 -11.94
CA VAL A 27 -4.82 7.02 -11.07
C VAL A 27 -4.69 8.36 -11.82
N ARG A 28 -3.59 8.57 -12.54
CA ARG A 28 -3.35 9.79 -13.32
C ARG A 28 -4.34 9.95 -14.48
N LEU A 29 -4.64 8.87 -15.18
CA LEU A 29 -5.66 8.87 -16.22
C LEU A 29 -7.06 9.22 -15.66
N MET A 30 -7.33 8.79 -14.42
CA MET A 30 -8.62 9.03 -13.76
C MET A 30 -8.70 10.38 -13.02
N GLU A 31 -7.63 11.14 -12.94
CA GLU A 31 -7.55 12.33 -12.06
C GLU A 31 -8.65 13.35 -12.35
N ASN A 32 -8.92 13.64 -13.63
CA ASN A 32 -9.92 14.61 -14.06
C ASN A 32 -11.32 14.00 -14.29
N HIS A 33 -11.51 12.72 -13.94
CA HIS A 33 -12.79 12.06 -14.15
C HIS A 33 -13.70 12.14 -12.92
N SER A 34 -15.00 11.96 -13.14
CA SER A 34 -16.01 11.96 -12.08
C SER A 34 -15.78 10.87 -11.04
N ARG A 35 -16.33 11.06 -9.84
CA ARG A 35 -16.28 10.04 -8.78
C ARG A 35 -16.87 8.70 -9.24
N LEU A 36 -17.91 8.74 -10.08
CA LEU A 36 -18.53 7.53 -10.63
C LEU A 36 -17.58 6.78 -11.57
N ALA A 37 -16.80 7.49 -12.39
CA ALA A 37 -15.79 6.86 -13.25
C ALA A 37 -14.69 6.19 -12.41
N LYS A 38 -14.20 6.84 -11.37
CA LYS A 38 -13.22 6.28 -10.42
C LYS A 38 -13.76 5.03 -9.73
N LEU A 39 -15.02 5.05 -9.31
CA LEU A 39 -15.69 3.88 -8.72
C LEU A 39 -15.78 2.71 -9.73
N LYS A 40 -16.16 3.00 -10.99
CA LYS A 40 -16.20 1.98 -12.05
C LYS A 40 -14.82 1.32 -12.24
N VAL A 41 -13.74 2.08 -12.28
CA VAL A 41 -12.37 1.52 -12.39
C VAL A 41 -12.04 0.60 -11.22
N CYS A 42 -12.41 0.96 -9.99
CA CYS A 42 -12.22 0.09 -8.83
C CYS A 42 -13.07 -1.21 -8.95
N ILE A 43 -14.29 -1.13 -9.45
CA ILE A 43 -15.16 -2.30 -9.69
C ILE A 43 -14.56 -3.18 -10.80
N PHE A 44 -14.09 -2.60 -11.91
CA PHE A 44 -13.39 -3.33 -12.96
C PHE A 44 -12.07 -3.96 -12.50
N GLY A 45 -11.49 -3.45 -11.42
CA GLY A 45 -10.32 -4.05 -10.77
C GLY A 45 -10.65 -5.25 -9.85
N LEU A 46 -11.92 -5.51 -9.51
CA LEU A 46 -12.31 -6.65 -8.66
C LEU A 46 -11.85 -8.02 -9.17
N PRO A 47 -11.84 -8.32 -10.48
CA PRO A 47 -11.26 -9.57 -10.98
C PRO A 47 -9.78 -9.74 -10.60
N ILE A 48 -8.99 -8.65 -10.55
CA ILE A 48 -7.57 -8.70 -10.14
C ILE A 48 -7.49 -9.07 -8.65
N LEU A 49 -8.33 -8.48 -7.81
CA LEU A 49 -8.45 -8.84 -6.40
C LEU A 49 -8.83 -10.32 -6.25
N ALA A 50 -9.85 -10.78 -6.99
CA ALA A 50 -10.31 -12.17 -6.93
C ALA A 50 -9.22 -13.16 -7.35
N VAL A 51 -8.48 -12.87 -8.43
CA VAL A 51 -7.34 -13.67 -8.88
C VAL A 51 -6.22 -13.67 -7.84
N GLY A 52 -5.95 -12.52 -7.19
CA GLY A 52 -4.99 -12.43 -6.11
C GLY A 52 -5.36 -13.30 -4.91
N LEU A 53 -6.61 -13.23 -4.45
CA LEU A 53 -7.09 -14.04 -3.32
C LEU A 53 -7.10 -15.54 -3.66
N TRP A 54 -7.57 -15.90 -4.87
CA TRP A 54 -7.52 -17.27 -5.35
C TRP A 54 -6.11 -17.80 -5.47
N GLY A 55 -5.18 -17.00 -6.02
CA GLY A 55 -3.78 -17.38 -6.15
C GLY A 55 -3.07 -17.60 -4.80
N ILE A 56 -3.39 -16.80 -3.77
CA ILE A 56 -2.89 -17.03 -2.41
C ILE A 56 -3.42 -18.38 -1.88
N TRP A 57 -4.71 -18.65 -2.04
CA TRP A 57 -5.31 -19.90 -1.59
C TRP A 57 -4.71 -21.11 -2.32
N GLU A 58 -4.61 -21.07 -3.66
CA GLU A 58 -4.09 -22.17 -4.48
C GLU A 58 -2.62 -22.47 -4.18
N THR A 59 -1.81 -21.45 -3.94
CA THR A 59 -0.37 -21.62 -3.70
C THR A 59 -0.02 -21.88 -2.24
N SER A 60 -0.95 -21.76 -1.32
CA SER A 60 -0.72 -21.86 0.12
C SER A 60 -0.15 -23.21 0.56
N SER A 61 -0.51 -24.31 -0.10
CA SER A 61 -0.03 -25.67 0.18
C SER A 61 1.26 -26.05 -0.56
N SER A 62 1.86 -25.14 -1.38
CA SER A 62 2.97 -25.48 -2.25
C SER A 62 4.22 -24.63 -1.95
N LEU A 63 5.26 -25.25 -1.38
CA LEU A 63 6.57 -24.63 -1.15
C LEU A 63 7.52 -24.71 -2.36
N THR A 64 7.00 -24.94 -3.56
CA THR A 64 7.80 -24.89 -4.77
C THR A 64 8.27 -23.47 -5.07
N ILE A 65 9.35 -23.32 -5.84
CA ILE A 65 9.85 -22.02 -6.29
C ILE A 65 8.75 -21.26 -7.03
N LEU A 66 8.04 -21.94 -7.94
CA LEU A 66 6.92 -21.34 -8.68
C LEU A 66 5.78 -20.92 -7.75
N GLY A 67 5.41 -21.78 -6.77
CA GLY A 67 4.39 -21.47 -5.76
C GLY A 67 4.73 -20.22 -4.95
N SER A 68 6.01 -20.05 -4.58
CA SER A 68 6.47 -18.85 -3.86
C SER A 68 6.36 -17.56 -4.71
N TYR A 69 6.74 -17.61 -5.99
CA TYR A 69 6.57 -16.47 -6.90
C TYR A 69 5.11 -16.14 -7.15
N LEU A 70 4.27 -17.13 -7.35
CA LEU A 70 2.83 -16.92 -7.55
C LEU A 70 2.16 -16.36 -6.30
N ALA A 71 2.53 -16.83 -5.10
CA ALA A 71 2.06 -16.27 -3.84
C ALA A 71 2.46 -14.79 -3.68
N PHE A 72 3.69 -14.44 -4.05
CA PHE A 72 4.19 -13.07 -4.05
C PHE A 72 3.37 -12.17 -5.01
N VAL A 73 3.19 -12.59 -6.26
CA VAL A 73 2.41 -11.83 -7.27
C VAL A 73 0.96 -11.69 -6.82
N SER A 74 0.37 -12.74 -6.26
CA SER A 74 -1.00 -12.76 -5.75
C SER A 74 -1.18 -11.76 -4.61
N ALA A 75 -0.23 -11.66 -3.69
CA ALA A 75 -0.23 -10.67 -2.63
C ALA A 75 -0.14 -9.23 -3.18
N ILE A 76 0.69 -9.01 -4.24
CA ILE A 76 0.76 -7.71 -4.93
C ILE A 76 -0.58 -7.36 -5.58
N PHE A 77 -1.32 -8.31 -6.15
CA PHE A 77 -2.63 -8.05 -6.74
C PHE A 77 -3.66 -7.63 -5.69
N VAL A 78 -3.72 -8.31 -4.54
CA VAL A 78 -4.59 -7.92 -3.43
C VAL A 78 -4.22 -6.53 -2.91
N TRP A 79 -2.94 -6.31 -2.65
CA TRP A 79 -2.39 -5.02 -2.23
C TRP A 79 -2.71 -3.91 -3.22
N GLY A 80 -2.42 -4.16 -4.50
CA GLY A 80 -2.58 -3.19 -5.58
C GLY A 80 -4.02 -2.72 -5.75
N TRP A 81 -5.00 -3.61 -5.58
CA TRP A 81 -6.41 -3.23 -5.61
C TRP A 81 -6.78 -2.30 -4.44
N VAL A 82 -6.32 -2.59 -3.24
CA VAL A 82 -6.56 -1.73 -2.07
C VAL A 82 -5.90 -0.36 -2.26
N GLU A 83 -4.67 -0.31 -2.78
CA GLU A 83 -3.98 0.95 -3.08
C GLU A 83 -4.69 1.73 -4.20
N LEU A 84 -5.18 1.06 -5.24
CA LEU A 84 -5.94 1.70 -6.32
C LEU A 84 -7.18 2.41 -5.77
N THR A 85 -7.94 1.76 -4.88
CA THR A 85 -9.14 2.36 -4.26
C THR A 85 -8.80 3.56 -3.40
N PHE A 86 -7.66 3.57 -2.73
CA PHE A 86 -7.17 4.70 -1.96
C PHE A 86 -6.70 5.85 -2.84
N LEU A 87 -5.83 5.59 -3.79
CA LEU A 87 -5.21 6.63 -4.63
C LEU A 87 -6.23 7.30 -5.58
N THR A 88 -7.27 6.58 -5.99
CA THR A 88 -8.39 7.18 -6.73
C THR A 88 -9.32 8.02 -5.84
N GLY A 89 -9.17 7.94 -4.51
CA GLY A 89 -10.01 8.66 -3.56
C GLY A 89 -11.36 8.00 -3.26
N VAL A 90 -11.56 6.74 -3.66
CA VAL A 90 -12.80 5.97 -3.42
C VAL A 90 -12.88 5.52 -1.97
N ILE A 91 -11.81 4.90 -1.45
CA ILE A 91 -11.70 4.49 -0.04
C ILE A 91 -10.54 5.26 0.59
N THR A 92 -10.85 6.27 1.41
CA THR A 92 -9.85 7.12 2.07
C THR A 92 -10.08 7.11 3.59
N GLY A 93 -10.69 8.16 4.10
CA GLY A 93 -11.07 8.30 5.50
C GLY A 93 -12.21 9.31 5.66
N PRO A 94 -12.74 9.44 6.88
CA PRO A 94 -13.85 10.37 7.17
C PRO A 94 -13.39 11.84 7.10
N ASN A 95 -12.12 12.14 7.41
CA ASN A 95 -11.61 13.49 7.39
C ASN A 95 -11.07 13.85 6.00
N LYS A 96 -11.64 14.87 5.36
CA LYS A 96 -11.20 15.43 4.07
C LYS A 96 -10.74 16.88 4.18
N SER A 97 -10.66 17.41 5.41
CA SER A 97 -10.25 18.78 5.66
C SER A 97 -8.72 18.92 5.71
N GLN A 98 -8.25 20.11 5.40
CA GLN A 98 -6.85 20.46 5.61
C GLN A 98 -6.53 20.56 7.11
N CYS A 99 -5.24 20.41 7.44
CA CYS A 99 -4.76 20.53 8.80
C CYS A 99 -4.95 21.98 9.31
N PRO A 100 -5.67 22.21 10.40
CA PRO A 100 -5.75 23.55 11.03
C PRO A 100 -4.35 23.99 11.50
N LYS A 101 -4.14 25.33 11.52
CA LYS A 101 -2.91 25.91 12.06
C LYS A 101 -2.93 25.85 13.58
N ASN A 102 -1.74 25.69 14.19
CA ASN A 102 -1.52 25.81 15.63
C ASN A 102 -2.34 24.82 16.50
N ILE A 103 -2.51 23.58 16.04
CA ILE A 103 -3.11 22.51 16.84
C ILE A 103 -2.05 21.66 17.54
N PRO A 104 -2.35 21.04 18.69
CA PRO A 104 -1.46 20.11 19.37
C PRO A 104 -1.07 18.92 18.47
N LEU A 105 0.13 18.38 18.67
CA LEU A 105 0.66 17.28 17.87
C LEU A 105 -0.25 16.04 17.89
N PHE A 106 -0.82 15.71 19.03
CA PHE A 106 -1.73 14.59 19.18
C PHE A 106 -3.02 14.80 18.37
N GLU A 107 -3.62 15.99 18.43
CA GLU A 107 -4.80 16.31 17.60
C GLU A 107 -4.45 16.27 16.12
N LYS A 108 -3.29 16.81 15.73
CA LYS A 108 -2.79 16.71 14.36
C LYS A 108 -2.69 15.25 13.91
N PHE A 109 -2.17 14.36 14.76
CA PHE A 109 -2.04 12.93 14.47
C PHE A 109 -3.41 12.27 14.26
N ILE A 110 -4.36 12.48 15.17
CA ILE A 110 -5.72 11.92 15.05
C ILE A 110 -6.42 12.41 13.77
N ARG A 111 -6.29 13.70 13.44
CA ARG A 111 -6.84 14.26 12.20
C ARG A 111 -6.17 13.69 10.96
N ALA A 112 -4.84 13.54 10.97
CA ALA A 112 -4.09 12.91 9.88
C ALA A 112 -4.50 11.45 9.69
N TRP A 113 -4.61 10.68 10.77
CA TRP A 113 -5.12 9.30 10.72
C TRP A 113 -6.53 9.23 10.19
N GLY A 114 -7.40 10.16 10.61
CA GLY A 114 -8.77 10.29 10.11
C GLY A 114 -8.87 10.49 8.59
N THR A 115 -7.82 11.00 7.92
CA THR A 115 -7.82 11.16 6.45
C THR A 115 -7.69 9.84 5.68
N LEU A 116 -7.21 8.78 6.34
CA LEU A 116 -6.90 7.49 5.72
C LEU A 116 -7.44 6.28 6.51
N ALA A 117 -8.26 6.52 7.52
CA ALA A 117 -8.72 5.47 8.43
C ALA A 117 -9.45 4.31 7.74
N TYR A 118 -10.31 4.57 6.75
CA TYR A 118 -10.99 3.50 6.02
C TYR A 118 -10.03 2.68 5.17
N HIS A 119 -9.01 3.33 4.59
CA HIS A 119 -7.96 2.62 3.87
C HIS A 119 -7.12 1.73 4.80
N GLU A 120 -6.75 2.21 6.00
CA GLU A 120 -6.03 1.39 6.99
C GLU A 120 -6.85 0.17 7.42
N VAL A 121 -8.14 0.36 7.68
CA VAL A 121 -9.06 -0.75 7.99
C VAL A 121 -9.14 -1.73 6.81
N SER A 122 -9.22 -1.24 5.57
CA SER A 122 -9.25 -2.09 4.38
C SER A 122 -7.98 -2.93 4.23
N LEU A 123 -6.79 -2.34 4.52
CA LEU A 123 -5.52 -3.07 4.53
C LEU A 123 -5.48 -4.14 5.62
N LEU A 124 -5.95 -3.83 6.83
CA LEU A 124 -6.03 -4.80 7.92
C LEU A 124 -6.99 -5.95 7.61
N LEU A 125 -8.14 -5.64 7.03
CA LEU A 125 -9.10 -6.65 6.59
C LEU A 125 -8.50 -7.54 5.49
N ALA A 126 -7.84 -6.95 4.50
CA ALA A 126 -7.16 -7.70 3.44
C ALA A 126 -6.06 -8.60 4.01
N LEU A 127 -5.23 -8.09 4.94
CA LEU A 127 -4.23 -8.91 5.64
C LEU A 127 -4.89 -10.07 6.42
N GLY A 128 -5.98 -9.79 7.13
CA GLY A 128 -6.75 -10.83 7.84
C GLY A 128 -7.26 -11.92 6.90
N VAL A 129 -7.78 -11.55 5.74
CA VAL A 129 -8.22 -12.52 4.70
C VAL A 129 -7.04 -13.32 4.18
N VAL A 130 -5.91 -12.69 3.85
CA VAL A 130 -4.68 -13.36 3.40
C VAL A 130 -4.19 -14.37 4.44
N ILE A 131 -4.18 -13.99 5.73
CA ILE A 131 -3.82 -14.89 6.82
C ILE A 131 -4.80 -16.07 6.89
N CYS A 132 -6.10 -15.81 6.84
CA CYS A 132 -7.12 -16.89 6.90
C CYS A 132 -6.99 -17.89 5.75
N LEU A 133 -6.71 -17.42 4.52
CA LEU A 133 -6.55 -18.26 3.34
C LEU A 133 -5.31 -19.17 3.39
N ALA A 134 -4.24 -18.71 4.03
CA ALA A 134 -2.98 -19.46 4.15
C ALA A 134 -2.75 -20.01 5.58
N TYR A 135 -3.76 -19.98 6.45
CA TYR A 135 -3.66 -20.46 7.84
C TYR A 135 -3.37 -21.96 7.88
N GLY A 136 -2.34 -22.34 8.64
CA GLY A 136 -1.96 -23.74 8.78
C GLY A 136 -1.37 -24.40 7.54
N GLN A 137 -1.12 -23.64 6.48
CA GLN A 137 -0.50 -24.10 5.24
C GLN A 137 1.03 -23.91 5.28
N GLU A 138 1.73 -24.55 4.33
CA GLU A 138 3.22 -24.53 4.30
C GLU A 138 3.78 -23.24 3.70
N ASN A 139 3.12 -22.67 2.70
CA ASN A 139 3.61 -21.51 1.95
C ASN A 139 3.07 -20.20 2.55
N HIS A 140 3.92 -19.51 3.31
CA HIS A 140 3.61 -18.22 3.93
C HIS A 140 4.10 -17.00 3.11
N PHE A 141 4.60 -17.17 1.88
CA PHE A 141 5.15 -16.06 1.10
C PHE A 141 4.14 -14.95 0.84
N GLY A 142 2.86 -15.28 0.60
CA GLY A 142 1.80 -14.30 0.45
C GLY A 142 1.57 -13.47 1.72
N ILE A 143 1.55 -14.11 2.88
CA ILE A 143 1.40 -13.44 4.20
C ILE A 143 2.60 -12.51 4.44
N TRP A 144 3.81 -13.00 4.29
CA TRP A 144 5.02 -12.19 4.51
C TRP A 144 5.10 -11.01 3.56
N THR A 145 4.80 -11.21 2.27
CA THR A 145 4.78 -10.14 1.27
C THR A 145 3.80 -9.04 1.68
N PHE A 146 2.56 -9.41 1.99
CA PHE A 146 1.54 -8.42 2.38
C PHE A 146 1.91 -7.70 3.68
N THR A 147 2.44 -8.43 4.66
CA THR A 147 2.87 -7.88 5.95
C THR A 147 4.00 -6.87 5.79
N VAL A 148 5.02 -7.18 4.99
CA VAL A 148 6.14 -6.25 4.72
C VAL A 148 5.63 -4.98 4.03
N LEU A 149 4.77 -5.12 3.01
CA LEU A 149 4.17 -3.98 2.33
C LEU A 149 3.33 -3.11 3.28
N TYR A 150 2.57 -3.74 4.19
CA TYR A 150 1.77 -3.04 5.19
C TYR A 150 2.64 -2.21 6.14
N PHE A 151 3.70 -2.80 6.73
CA PHE A 151 4.60 -2.06 7.61
C PHE A 151 5.39 -0.98 6.86
N ALA A 152 5.87 -1.27 5.64
CA ALA A 152 6.54 -0.27 4.81
C ALA A 152 5.64 0.96 4.58
N ARG A 153 4.35 0.74 4.34
CA ARG A 153 3.35 1.79 4.15
C ARG A 153 3.12 2.62 5.42
N ILE A 154 2.98 1.95 6.58
CA ILE A 154 2.86 2.63 7.87
C ILE A 154 4.09 3.49 8.14
N PHE A 155 5.28 2.93 7.97
CA PHE A 155 6.54 3.64 8.21
C PHE A 155 6.71 4.85 7.28
N ALA A 156 6.34 4.72 6.01
CA ALA A 156 6.35 5.85 5.07
C ALA A 156 5.44 6.99 5.55
N LYS A 157 4.20 6.68 5.97
CA LYS A 157 3.24 7.67 6.48
C LYS A 157 3.73 8.34 7.76
N LEU A 158 4.28 7.57 8.70
CA LEU A 158 4.85 8.09 9.94
C LEU A 158 6.05 9.01 9.65
N ASN A 159 6.92 8.63 8.73
CA ASN A 159 8.04 9.48 8.33
C ASN A 159 7.58 10.81 7.72
N LEU A 160 6.57 10.80 6.84
CA LEU A 160 5.98 12.01 6.28
C LEU A 160 5.35 12.91 7.35
N PHE A 161 4.72 12.31 8.37
CA PHE A 161 4.12 13.03 9.49
C PHE A 161 5.18 13.62 10.44
N LEU A 162 6.20 12.82 10.81
CA LEU A 162 7.27 13.24 11.75
C LEU A 162 8.22 14.25 11.11
N GLY A 163 8.47 14.14 9.81
CA GLY A 163 9.28 15.08 9.04
C GLY A 163 10.34 14.40 8.20
N VAL A 164 10.42 14.83 6.94
CA VAL A 164 11.43 14.43 5.97
C VAL A 164 11.91 15.65 5.19
N PRO A 165 13.16 15.65 4.65
CA PRO A 165 13.71 16.82 3.94
C PRO A 165 12.99 17.09 2.63
N HIS A 166 12.52 16.06 1.94
CA HIS A 166 11.85 16.17 0.65
C HIS A 166 10.57 15.33 0.63
N VAL A 167 9.52 15.91 0.07
CA VAL A 167 8.25 15.23 -0.19
C VAL A 167 7.91 15.42 -1.66
N ASN A 168 7.84 14.33 -2.41
CA ASN A 168 7.41 14.35 -3.80
C ASN A 168 5.89 14.56 -3.89
N ALA A 169 5.43 15.74 -3.47
CA ALA A 169 4.02 16.07 -3.36
C ALA A 169 3.29 16.11 -4.73
N GLU A 170 4.03 16.13 -5.82
CA GLU A 170 3.52 16.08 -7.20
C GLU A 170 2.90 14.71 -7.56
N PHE A 171 3.35 13.63 -6.92
CA PHE A 171 2.78 12.29 -7.12
C PHE A 171 1.51 12.04 -6.30
N ILE A 172 1.10 13.00 -5.44
CA ILE A 172 -0.11 12.86 -4.65
C ILE A 172 -1.31 13.27 -5.49
N PRO A 173 -2.25 12.34 -5.76
CA PRO A 173 -3.43 12.62 -6.57
C PRO A 173 -4.27 13.78 -5.99
N GLN A 174 -4.99 14.51 -6.85
CA GLN A 174 -5.85 15.62 -6.42
C GLN A 174 -6.89 15.19 -5.37
N ALA A 175 -7.42 13.96 -5.48
CA ALA A 175 -8.36 13.40 -4.50
C ALA A 175 -7.79 13.33 -3.07
N LEU A 176 -6.45 13.29 -2.94
CA LEU A 176 -5.71 13.21 -1.67
C LEU A 176 -4.92 14.49 -1.35
N SER A 177 -5.19 15.60 -2.05
CA SER A 177 -4.43 16.86 -1.90
C SER A 177 -4.44 17.42 -0.48
N HIS A 178 -5.52 17.17 0.29
CA HIS A 178 -5.65 17.57 1.69
C HIS A 178 -4.60 16.92 2.60
N LEU A 179 -4.07 15.73 2.24
CA LEU A 179 -3.01 15.04 2.99
C LEU A 179 -1.72 15.85 3.06
N LYS A 180 -1.42 16.65 2.01
CA LYS A 180 -0.20 17.48 1.95
C LYS A 180 -0.07 18.41 3.15
N SER A 181 -1.20 18.89 3.70
CA SER A 181 -1.23 19.81 4.85
C SER A 181 -0.79 19.16 6.17
N TYR A 182 -0.78 17.82 6.25
CA TYR A 182 -0.35 17.05 7.41
C TYR A 182 1.13 16.67 7.36
N PHE A 183 1.77 16.79 6.20
CA PHE A 183 3.19 16.49 6.04
C PHE A 183 4.06 17.55 6.69
N LYS A 184 5.21 17.11 7.18
CA LYS A 184 6.19 18.00 7.78
C LYS A 184 7.48 17.95 6.95
N ILE A 185 7.87 19.11 6.40
CA ILE A 185 9.18 19.26 5.75
C ILE A 185 10.16 19.72 6.83
N SER A 186 11.14 18.89 7.15
CA SER A 186 12.16 19.17 8.16
C SER A 186 13.38 18.28 7.93
N LYS A 187 14.44 18.42 8.74
CA LYS A 187 15.52 17.44 8.77
C LYS A 187 14.97 16.04 9.00
N LEU A 188 15.72 15.01 8.58
CA LEU A 188 15.35 13.60 8.80
C LEU A 188 14.98 13.39 10.27
N ASN A 189 13.82 12.77 10.49
CA ASN A 189 13.38 12.43 11.84
C ASN A 189 14.10 11.16 12.34
N TRP A 190 14.12 10.97 13.65
CA TRP A 190 14.79 9.84 14.30
C TRP A 190 14.21 8.47 13.90
N PHE A 191 12.92 8.42 13.60
CA PHE A 191 12.24 7.18 13.23
C PHE A 191 12.64 6.69 11.83
N PHE A 192 13.15 7.58 10.95
CA PHE A 192 13.56 7.21 9.59
C PHE A 192 14.62 6.10 9.60
N SER A 193 15.68 6.25 10.38
CA SER A 193 16.73 5.23 10.48
C SER A 193 16.19 3.89 10.98
N ILE A 194 15.34 3.92 12.03
CA ILE A 194 14.71 2.72 12.59
C ILE A 194 13.82 2.05 11.55
N SER A 195 12.99 2.81 10.84
CA SER A 195 12.06 2.27 9.84
C SER A 195 12.79 1.60 8.67
N VAL A 196 13.91 2.16 8.22
CA VAL A 196 14.74 1.54 7.18
C VAL A 196 15.37 0.24 7.69
N THR A 197 15.97 0.26 8.89
CA THR A 197 16.61 -0.95 9.46
C THR A 197 15.62 -2.09 9.70
N LEU A 198 14.36 -1.78 10.06
CA LEU A 198 13.34 -2.81 10.28
C LEU A 198 12.79 -3.43 8.98
N LEU A 199 12.96 -2.75 7.84
CA LEU A 199 12.48 -3.21 6.53
C LEU A 199 13.58 -3.90 5.70
N THR A 200 14.83 -3.80 6.11
CA THR A 200 16.01 -4.42 5.46
C THR A 200 16.55 -5.60 6.25
#